data_b10fa35e6615be89ecade6af1b7dbc48
#
_entry.id   b10fa35e6615be89ecade6af1b7dbc48
#
_cell.length_a   1.000
_cell.length_b   1.000
_cell.length_c   1.000
_cell.angle_alpha   90.00
_cell.angle_beta   90.00
_cell.angle_gamma   90.00
#
_symmetry.space_group_name_H-M   'P 1'
#
loop_
_entity.id
_entity.type
_entity.pdbx_description
1 polymer ?
#
loop_
_entity_poly.entity_id
_entity_poly.type
_entity_poly.pdbx_seq_one_letter_code
_entity_poly.pdbx_strand_id
1 'polypeptide(L)'
;CWLLSCLLLYLVCSPLPGTNPAARLFLTGTLRIIGGQLTVTGEPVQAPSILLANHLSWIDILALAAATGSAFVAHDGLADHPLMRFLCCLNRTVFISRSNRADVSGQVEQVK
;
A
#
# COMPACT_ATOMS: atom_id res chain seq x y z
N CYS A 1 -2.98 -6.44 -21.37
CA CYS A 1 -3.72 -5.58 -20.44
C CYS A 1 -2.88 -5.32 -19.20
N TRP A 2 -2.81 -4.04 -18.75
CA TRP A 2 -1.96 -3.62 -17.62
C TRP A 2 -2.19 -4.44 -16.34
N LEU A 3 -3.45 -4.69 -16.00
CA LEU A 3 -3.84 -5.51 -14.84
C LEU A 3 -3.29 -6.94 -14.92
N LEU A 4 -3.38 -7.58 -16.08
CA LEU A 4 -2.88 -8.94 -16.27
C LEU A 4 -1.35 -9.00 -16.16
N SER A 5 -0.66 -8.03 -16.74
CA SER A 5 0.81 -7.95 -16.63
C SER A 5 1.28 -7.77 -15.20
N CYS A 6 0.60 -6.91 -14.44
CA CYS A 6 0.91 -6.70 -13.03
C CYS A 6 0.56 -7.91 -12.16
N LEU A 7 -0.53 -8.62 -12.47
CA LEU A 7 -0.89 -9.86 -11.78
C LEU A 7 0.15 -10.96 -12.03
N LEU A 8 0.60 -11.11 -13.27
CA LEU A 8 1.62 -12.06 -13.63
C LEU A 8 2.95 -11.77 -12.94
N LEU A 9 3.35 -10.51 -12.92
CA LEU A 9 4.54 -10.04 -12.20
C LEU A 9 4.41 -10.28 -10.70
N TYR A 10 3.23 -10.05 -10.13
CA TYR A 10 2.95 -10.34 -8.72
C TYR A 10 3.14 -11.83 -8.40
N LEU A 11 2.57 -12.72 -9.22
CA LEU A 11 2.70 -14.17 -9.02
C LEU A 11 4.16 -14.63 -9.10
N VAL A 12 4.95 -14.05 -10.00
CA VAL A 12 6.38 -14.37 -10.16
C VAL A 12 7.22 -13.82 -8.98
N CYS A 13 6.90 -12.61 -8.50
CA CYS A 13 7.67 -11.96 -7.44
C CYS A 13 7.16 -12.29 -6.03
N SER A 14 6.01 -12.91 -5.89
CA SER A 14 5.40 -13.24 -4.58
C SER A 14 6.30 -14.06 -3.64
N PRO A 15 7.08 -15.04 -4.12
CA PRO A 15 7.94 -15.83 -3.23
C PRO A 15 9.21 -15.11 -2.78
N LEU A 16 9.52 -13.94 -3.32
CA LEU A 16 10.74 -13.22 -2.96
C LEU A 16 10.57 -12.49 -1.62
N PRO A 17 11.51 -12.66 -0.68
CA PRO A 17 11.51 -11.89 0.56
C PRO A 17 11.80 -10.42 0.28
N GLY A 18 11.06 -9.52 0.94
CA GLY A 18 11.24 -8.08 0.79
C GLY A 18 10.01 -7.36 0.23
N THR A 19 10.21 -6.18 -0.30
CA THR A 19 9.14 -5.36 -0.92
C THR A 19 8.71 -5.97 -2.25
N ASN A 20 7.41 -6.19 -2.44
CA ASN A 20 6.89 -6.69 -3.71
C ASN A 20 6.91 -5.58 -4.78
N PRO A 21 7.82 -5.65 -5.78
CA PRO A 21 7.94 -4.59 -6.79
C PRO A 21 6.70 -4.49 -7.68
N ALA A 22 5.91 -5.56 -7.77
CA ALA A 22 4.71 -5.57 -8.59
C ALA A 22 3.62 -4.64 -8.05
N ALA A 23 3.46 -4.57 -6.72
CA ALA A 23 2.51 -3.63 -6.10
C ALA A 23 2.90 -2.18 -6.42
N ARG A 24 4.17 -1.84 -6.22
CA ARG A 24 4.67 -0.50 -6.51
C ARG A 24 4.54 -0.14 -7.99
N LEU A 25 4.89 -1.06 -8.88
CA LEU A 25 4.76 -0.87 -10.32
C LEU A 25 3.30 -0.65 -10.73
N PHE A 26 2.38 -1.46 -10.18
CA PHE A 26 0.96 -1.33 -10.43
C PHE A 26 0.43 0.04 -10.00
N LEU A 27 0.71 0.46 -8.77
CA LEU A 27 0.22 1.73 -8.23
C LEU A 27 0.83 2.94 -8.96
N THR A 28 2.14 2.90 -9.24
CA THR A 28 2.83 3.96 -10.01
C THR A 28 2.30 4.03 -11.45
N GLY A 29 2.10 2.89 -12.09
CA GLY A 29 1.56 2.84 -13.44
C GLY A 29 0.12 3.32 -13.51
N THR A 30 -0.70 2.97 -12.52
CA THR A 30 -2.08 3.47 -12.41
C THR A 30 -2.10 4.99 -12.24
N LEU A 31 -1.24 5.53 -11.38
CA LEU A 31 -1.10 6.98 -11.21
C LEU A 31 -0.79 7.68 -12.55
N ARG A 32 0.14 7.13 -13.33
CA ARG A 32 0.50 7.68 -14.65
C ARG A 32 -0.63 7.58 -15.66
N ILE A 33 -1.37 6.46 -15.69
CA ILE A 33 -2.49 6.26 -16.61
C ILE A 33 -3.61 7.27 -16.38
N ILE A 34 -3.88 7.62 -15.11
CA ILE A 34 -4.88 8.66 -14.78
C ILE A 34 -4.35 10.09 -14.96
N GLY A 35 -3.12 10.26 -15.47
CA GLY A 35 -2.51 11.56 -15.72
C GLY A 35 -1.88 12.20 -14.48
N GLY A 36 -1.69 11.45 -13.39
CA GLY A 36 -1.06 11.95 -12.18
C GLY A 36 0.42 12.25 -12.38
N GLN A 37 0.86 13.41 -11.90
CA GLN A 37 2.27 13.81 -11.84
C GLN A 37 2.69 13.88 -10.37
N LEU A 38 3.79 13.24 -10.05
CA LEU A 38 4.33 13.19 -8.70
C LEU A 38 5.66 13.91 -8.64
N THR A 39 5.74 14.94 -7.81
CA THR A 39 6.99 15.62 -7.47
C THR A 39 7.34 15.33 -6.02
N VAL A 40 8.51 14.78 -5.78
CA VAL A 40 9.00 14.48 -4.43
C VAL A 40 10.13 15.45 -4.11
N THR A 41 10.00 16.14 -2.98
CA THR A 41 11.02 17.07 -2.47
C THR A 41 11.43 16.66 -1.06
N GLY A 42 12.69 16.76 -0.74
CA GLY A 42 13.26 16.41 0.56
C GLY A 42 14.07 15.12 0.55
N GLU A 43 14.57 14.76 1.70
CA GLU A 43 15.38 13.54 1.88
C GLU A 43 14.50 12.29 1.89
N PRO A 44 14.97 11.18 1.28
CA PRO A 44 14.27 9.91 1.35
C PRO A 44 14.14 9.44 2.81
N VAL A 45 12.95 8.98 3.17
CA VAL A 45 12.72 8.44 4.50
C VAL A 45 13.42 7.09 4.63
N GLN A 46 14.22 6.96 5.68
CA GLN A 46 14.95 5.72 5.96
C GLN A 46 14.09 4.78 6.85
N ALA A 47 14.13 3.50 6.53
CA ALA A 47 13.50 2.47 7.37
C ALA A 47 14.36 2.18 8.62
N PRO A 48 13.75 1.81 9.76
CA PRO A 48 12.30 1.71 9.99
C PRO A 48 11.65 3.08 10.31
N SER A 49 10.54 3.41 9.68
CA SER A 49 9.85 4.68 9.89
C SER A 49 8.33 4.55 9.72
N ILE A 50 7.60 5.34 10.48
CA ILE A 50 6.16 5.49 10.32
C ILE A 50 5.89 6.83 9.64
N LEU A 51 5.17 6.79 8.51
CA LEU A 51 4.81 7.95 7.74
C LEU A 51 3.36 8.35 8.07
N LEU A 52 3.17 9.59 8.47
CA LEU A 52 1.86 10.18 8.62
C LEU A 52 1.66 11.22 7.52
N ALA A 53 0.57 11.09 6.78
CA ALA A 53 0.27 11.98 5.67
C ALA A 53 -1.18 12.45 5.72
N ASN A 54 -1.44 13.64 5.18
CA ASN A 54 -2.80 14.07 4.89
C ASN A 54 -3.37 13.16 3.79
N HIS A 55 -4.56 12.63 4.06
CA HIS A 55 -5.24 11.72 3.14
C HIS A 55 -6.62 12.25 2.81
N LEU A 56 -6.76 12.82 1.62
CA LEU A 56 -7.99 13.44 1.14
C LEU A 56 -8.69 12.59 0.08
N SER A 57 -7.95 11.75 -0.64
CA SER A 57 -8.44 11.02 -1.80
C SER A 57 -7.69 9.70 -1.98
N TRP A 58 -8.31 8.75 -2.67
CA TRP A 58 -7.66 7.47 -3.03
C TRP A 58 -6.42 7.65 -3.91
N ILE A 59 -6.29 8.79 -4.61
CA ILE A 59 -5.10 9.13 -5.42
C ILE A 59 -3.87 9.28 -4.53
N ASP A 60 -4.03 9.74 -3.29
CA ASP A 60 -2.93 9.89 -2.33
C ASP A 60 -2.26 8.55 -2.02
N ILE A 61 -3.04 7.46 -2.02
CA ILE A 61 -2.50 6.10 -1.84
C ILE A 61 -1.55 5.76 -2.98
N LEU A 62 -1.94 6.08 -4.23
CA LEU A 62 -1.11 5.85 -5.40
C LEU A 62 0.18 6.68 -5.35
N ALA A 63 0.06 7.95 -4.97
CA ALA A 63 1.18 8.88 -4.86
C ALA A 63 2.16 8.47 -3.76
N LEU A 64 1.67 8.16 -2.56
CA LEU A 64 2.48 7.72 -1.43
C LEU A 64 3.18 6.38 -1.72
N ALA A 65 2.47 5.42 -2.29
CA ALA A 65 3.07 4.14 -2.67
C ALA A 65 4.14 4.30 -3.73
N ALA A 66 3.92 5.17 -4.72
CA ALA A 66 4.90 5.47 -5.77
C ALA A 66 6.15 6.14 -5.20
N ALA A 67 5.97 7.12 -4.27
CA ALA A 67 7.07 7.88 -3.69
C ALA A 67 7.91 7.06 -2.72
N THR A 68 7.26 6.31 -1.81
CA THR A 68 7.92 5.72 -0.66
C THR A 68 8.07 4.19 -0.74
N GLY A 69 7.18 3.51 -1.47
CA GLY A 69 7.10 2.06 -1.48
C GLY A 69 6.66 1.45 -0.14
N SER A 70 6.10 2.27 0.76
CA SER A 70 5.68 1.84 2.10
C SER A 70 4.43 0.96 2.07
N ALA A 71 4.30 0.11 3.06
CA ALA A 71 3.04 -0.57 3.36
C ALA A 71 2.05 0.42 4.00
N PHE A 72 0.76 0.17 3.83
CA PHE A 72 -0.28 1.02 4.40
C PHE A 72 -0.95 0.37 5.59
N VAL A 73 -1.55 1.21 6.40
CA VAL A 73 -2.45 0.80 7.48
C VAL A 73 -3.86 1.22 7.09
N ALA A 74 -4.79 0.29 7.07
CA ALA A 74 -6.17 0.52 6.67
C ALA A 74 -7.17 -0.01 7.70
N HIS A 75 -8.38 0.52 7.63
CA HIS A 75 -9.50 0.04 8.41
C HIS A 75 -10.00 -1.32 7.88
N ASP A 76 -10.38 -2.23 8.77
CA ASP A 76 -10.84 -3.58 8.45
C ASP A 76 -12.09 -3.60 7.53
N GLY A 77 -12.98 -2.63 7.62
CA GLY A 77 -14.13 -2.50 6.70
C GLY A 77 -13.76 -2.40 5.21
N LEU A 78 -12.51 -2.05 4.88
CA LEU A 78 -12.04 -2.09 3.50
C LEU A 78 -11.86 -3.53 2.99
N ALA A 79 -11.67 -4.48 3.89
CA ALA A 79 -11.52 -5.90 3.56
C ALA A 79 -12.83 -6.58 3.15
N ASP A 80 -13.99 -5.96 3.42
CA ASP A 80 -15.29 -6.49 3.04
C ASP A 80 -15.53 -6.45 1.54
N HIS A 81 -14.86 -5.52 0.83
CA HIS A 81 -14.95 -5.44 -0.61
C HIS A 81 -13.84 -6.27 -1.28
N PRO A 82 -14.17 -7.30 -2.09
CA PRO A 82 -13.19 -8.26 -2.60
C PRO A 82 -12.07 -7.61 -3.43
N LEU A 83 -12.39 -6.60 -4.24
CA LEU A 83 -11.39 -5.87 -5.02
C LEU A 83 -10.46 -5.05 -4.12
N MET A 84 -11.01 -4.36 -3.11
CA MET A 84 -10.22 -3.59 -2.16
C MET A 84 -9.31 -4.50 -1.33
N ARG A 85 -9.84 -5.62 -0.86
CA ARG A 85 -9.05 -6.63 -0.16
C ARG A 85 -7.88 -7.12 -1.00
N PHE A 86 -8.12 -7.42 -2.29
CA PHE A 86 -7.06 -7.84 -3.21
C PHE A 86 -5.98 -6.77 -3.36
N LEU A 87 -6.36 -5.50 -3.60
CA LEU A 87 -5.42 -4.39 -3.74
C LEU A 87 -4.63 -4.13 -2.45
N CYS A 88 -5.29 -4.22 -1.31
CA CYS A 88 -4.64 -4.09 0.00
C CYS A 88 -3.64 -5.21 0.27
N CYS A 89 -4.00 -6.46 -0.04
CA CYS A 89 -3.08 -7.60 0.06
C CYS A 89 -1.87 -7.44 -0.87
N LEU A 90 -2.10 -6.94 -2.09
CA LEU A 90 -1.03 -6.66 -3.04
C LEU A 90 0.00 -5.67 -2.48
N ASN A 91 -0.46 -4.67 -1.74
CA ASN A 91 0.38 -3.63 -1.14
C ASN A 91 0.79 -3.92 0.32
N ARG A 92 0.62 -5.13 0.82
CA ARG A 92 0.95 -5.52 2.20
C ARG A 92 0.29 -4.62 3.25
N THR A 93 -0.94 -4.19 2.99
CA THR A 93 -1.70 -3.34 3.90
C THR A 93 -2.03 -4.09 5.17
N VAL A 94 -1.76 -3.49 6.31
CA VAL A 94 -2.14 -4.01 7.63
C VAL A 94 -3.54 -3.49 7.95
N PHE A 95 -4.46 -4.40 8.27
CA PHE A 95 -5.82 -4.02 8.67
C PHE A 95 -5.91 -3.85 10.17
N ILE A 96 -6.49 -2.72 10.60
CA ILE A 96 -6.72 -2.41 12.00
C ILE A 96 -8.22 -2.30 12.25
N SER A 97 -8.70 -3.04 13.25
CA SER A 97 -10.08 -2.96 13.70
C SER A 97 -10.27 -1.82 14.69
N ARG A 98 -11.26 -0.94 14.42
CA ARG A 98 -11.65 0.12 15.36
C ARG A 98 -12.58 -0.37 16.47
N SER A 99 -13.19 -1.53 16.30
CA SER A 99 -14.18 -2.06 17.25
C SER A 99 -13.56 -2.60 18.55
N ASN A 100 -12.29 -2.94 18.52
CA ASN A 100 -11.61 -3.58 19.63
C ASN A 100 -10.50 -2.70 20.21
N ARG A 101 -10.90 -1.61 20.89
CA ARG A 101 -9.95 -0.71 21.59
C ARG A 101 -9.11 -1.41 22.67
N ALA A 102 -9.55 -2.58 23.13
CA ALA A 102 -8.84 -3.36 24.14
C ALA A 102 -7.63 -4.13 23.57
N ASP A 103 -7.53 -4.31 22.25
CA ASP A 103 -6.47 -5.08 21.60
C ASP A 103 -5.45 -4.19 20.86
N VAL A 104 -5.24 -2.99 21.35
CA VAL A 104 -4.27 -2.06 20.76
C VAL A 104 -2.85 -2.64 20.77
N SER A 105 -2.51 -3.41 21.81
CA SER A 105 -1.18 -4.02 21.91
C SER A 105 -0.92 -5.06 20.83
N GLY A 106 -1.90 -5.91 20.50
CA GLY A 106 -1.79 -6.90 19.42
C GLY A 106 -1.73 -6.26 18.04
N GLN A 107 -2.45 -5.16 17.85
CA GLN A 107 -2.44 -4.41 16.57
C GLN A 107 -1.11 -3.69 16.33
N VAL A 108 -0.48 -3.16 17.37
CA VAL A 108 0.85 -2.52 17.29
C VAL A 108 1.94 -3.52 16.89
N GLU A 109 1.84 -4.76 17.34
CA GLU A 109 2.80 -5.80 16.99
C GLU A 109 2.76 -6.18 15.50
N GLN A 110 1.59 -6.05 14.84
CA GLN A 110 1.44 -6.32 13.41
C GLN A 110 2.07 -5.23 12.52
N VAL A 111 2.34 -4.05 13.07
CA VAL A 111 2.90 -2.89 12.35
C VAL A 111 4.43 -2.80 12.50
N LYS A 112 5.01 -3.55 13.45
CA LYS A 112 6.47 -3.66 13.62
C LYS A 112 7.09 -4.58 12.57
#